data_688628e7dcbfa628df06d4f1bf5a0dea
#
_entry.id   688628e7dcbfa628df06d4f1bf5a0dea
#
_cell.length_a   1.000
_cell.length_b   1.000
_cell.length_c   1.000
_cell.angle_alpha   90.00
_cell.angle_beta   90.00
_cell.angle_gamma   90.00
#
_symmetry.space_group_name_H-M   'P 1'
#
loop_
_entity.id
_entity.type
_entity.pdbx_description
1 polymer ?
#
loop_
_entity_poly.entity_id
_entity_poly.type
_entity_poly.pdbx_seq_one_letter_code
_entity_poly.pdbx_strand_id
1 'polypeptide(L)'
;NWYFSRYVWCLTWIMVLVLVPSLRMLTKKFLDCMGLWKRDTIIIGDGDNAIEACKAINSETNLGFNVVSFISDGTKPVSMNEINNIPIEKVKPNELIDRFDKRTQFIVALESYEGNLRNDWLRVFMINGYRYVSVIPTLRGMPLDSTDMSFIFSHEVMIFRVHQNLAKMSSRIIKRLFDIVG
;
A
#
# COMPACT_ATOMS: atom_id res chain seq x y z
N ASN A 1 3.46 -47.99 -23.91
CA ASN A 1 3.47 -46.54 -24.07
C ASN A 1 3.15 -45.71 -22.80
N TRP A 2 2.96 -46.38 -21.66
CA TRP A 2 2.67 -45.71 -20.37
C TRP A 2 3.91 -44.97 -19.81
N TYR A 3 5.11 -45.40 -20.10
CA TYR A 3 6.36 -44.79 -19.64
C TYR A 3 6.60 -43.43 -20.28
N PHE A 4 6.23 -43.25 -21.54
CA PHE A 4 6.37 -41.97 -22.26
C PHE A 4 5.51 -40.88 -21.62
N SER A 5 4.33 -41.21 -21.13
CA SER A 5 3.42 -40.29 -20.43
C SER A 5 4.01 -39.78 -19.12
N ARG A 6 4.69 -40.61 -18.35
CA ARG A 6 5.27 -40.20 -17.04
C ARG A 6 6.43 -39.21 -17.20
N TYR A 7 7.32 -39.46 -18.19
CA TYR A 7 8.43 -38.54 -18.47
C TYR A 7 7.92 -37.15 -18.97
N VAL A 8 6.92 -37.14 -19.80
CA VAL A 8 6.30 -35.89 -20.27
C VAL A 8 5.67 -35.15 -19.11
N TRP A 9 4.96 -35.82 -18.20
CA TRP A 9 4.40 -35.20 -17.00
C TRP A 9 5.47 -34.60 -16.09
N CYS A 10 6.53 -35.34 -15.78
CA CYS A 10 7.63 -34.85 -14.95
C CYS A 10 8.31 -33.64 -15.60
N LEU A 11 8.57 -33.69 -16.91
CA LEU A 11 9.20 -32.60 -17.65
C LEU A 11 8.31 -31.34 -17.69
N THR A 12 7.01 -31.53 -17.86
CA THR A 12 6.03 -30.42 -17.82
C THR A 12 6.01 -29.76 -16.45
N TRP A 13 5.99 -30.53 -15.36
CA TRP A 13 6.03 -29.99 -14.00
C TRP A 13 7.31 -29.21 -13.73
N ILE A 14 8.46 -29.71 -14.13
CA ILE A 14 9.74 -29.02 -13.99
C ILE A 14 9.73 -27.72 -14.80
N MET A 15 9.23 -27.76 -16.06
CA MET A 15 9.10 -26.57 -16.89
C MET A 15 8.20 -25.52 -16.25
N VAL A 16 7.03 -25.89 -15.74
CA VAL A 16 6.10 -24.97 -15.07
C VAL A 16 6.75 -24.34 -13.84
N LEU A 17 7.45 -25.14 -13.04
CA LEU A 17 8.10 -24.71 -11.80
C LEU A 17 9.20 -23.66 -12.05
N VAL A 18 9.88 -23.71 -13.20
CA VAL A 18 10.91 -22.74 -13.60
C VAL A 18 10.32 -21.57 -14.39
N LEU A 19 9.40 -21.87 -15.32
CA LEU A 19 8.87 -20.89 -16.26
C LEU A 19 7.94 -19.88 -15.56
N VAL A 20 7.11 -20.33 -14.62
CA VAL A 20 6.16 -19.45 -13.93
C VAL A 20 6.85 -18.37 -13.09
N PRO A 21 7.83 -18.67 -12.22
CA PRO A 21 8.57 -17.65 -11.49
C PRO A 21 9.36 -16.71 -12.41
N SER A 22 9.97 -17.26 -13.47
CA SER A 22 10.75 -16.48 -14.43
C SER A 22 9.87 -15.48 -15.20
N LEU A 23 8.73 -15.92 -15.70
CA LEU A 23 7.75 -15.06 -16.36
C LEU A 23 7.21 -13.99 -15.40
N ARG A 24 6.94 -14.36 -14.15
CA ARG A 24 6.49 -13.41 -13.13
C ARG A 24 7.53 -12.32 -12.88
N MET A 25 8.82 -12.68 -12.80
CA MET A 25 9.90 -11.70 -12.65
C MET A 25 10.04 -10.79 -13.87
N LEU A 26 9.97 -11.37 -15.08
CA LEU A 26 10.02 -10.62 -16.33
C LEU A 26 8.85 -9.65 -16.45
N THR A 27 7.64 -10.08 -16.14
CA THR A 27 6.44 -9.23 -16.18
C THR A 27 6.55 -8.07 -15.20
N LYS A 28 7.05 -8.31 -13.98
CA LYS A 28 7.28 -7.23 -13.01
C LYS A 28 8.29 -6.21 -13.51
N LYS A 29 9.44 -6.66 -14.04
CA LYS A 29 10.46 -5.77 -14.59
C LYS A 29 9.95 -4.97 -15.80
N PHE A 30 9.15 -5.61 -16.64
CA PHE A 30 8.55 -4.95 -17.80
C PHE A 30 7.56 -3.87 -17.39
N LEU A 31 6.68 -4.16 -16.42
CA LEU A 31 5.74 -3.19 -15.87
C LEU A 31 6.44 -2.04 -15.12
N ASP A 32 7.53 -2.32 -14.43
CA ASP A 32 8.35 -1.29 -13.78
C ASP A 32 9.01 -0.36 -14.82
N CYS A 33 9.55 -0.94 -15.91
CA CYS A 33 10.10 -0.17 -17.02
C CYS A 33 9.06 0.73 -17.72
N MET A 34 7.81 0.28 -17.79
CA MET A 34 6.69 1.07 -18.34
C MET A 34 6.13 2.10 -17.33
N GLY A 35 6.65 2.16 -16.11
CA GLY A 35 6.14 3.04 -15.05
C GLY A 35 4.74 2.67 -14.51
N LEU A 36 4.22 1.50 -14.91
CA LEU A 36 2.88 1.03 -14.52
C LEU A 36 2.89 0.23 -13.21
N TRP A 37 4.08 -0.16 -12.73
CA TRP A 37 4.22 -0.95 -11.51
C TRP A 37 4.18 -0.10 -10.26
N LYS A 38 4.79 1.10 -10.31
CA LYS A 38 4.88 1.99 -9.16
C LYS A 38 3.61 2.83 -9.02
N ARG A 39 3.10 2.88 -7.81
CA ARG A 39 1.96 3.73 -7.46
C ARG A 39 2.46 4.94 -6.70
N ASP A 40 2.02 6.11 -7.15
CA ASP A 40 2.30 7.35 -6.44
C ASP A 40 1.75 7.27 -5.02
N THR A 41 2.61 7.53 -4.07
CA THR A 41 2.37 7.33 -2.65
C THR A 41 2.63 8.63 -1.91
N ILE A 42 1.71 9.02 -1.06
CA ILE A 42 1.80 10.20 -0.23
C ILE A 42 1.87 9.76 1.23
N ILE A 43 2.85 10.27 1.94
CA ILE A 43 3.02 9.99 3.37
C ILE A 43 2.44 11.15 4.17
N ILE A 44 1.51 10.82 5.08
CA ILE A 44 0.92 11.80 6.00
C ILE A 44 1.66 11.75 7.31
N GLY A 45 2.31 12.84 7.63
CA GLY A 45 3.19 13.01 8.78
C GLY A 45 4.51 13.68 8.37
N ASP A 46 5.12 14.35 9.31
CA ASP A 46 6.39 15.07 9.16
C ASP A 46 7.40 14.72 10.28
N GLY A 47 7.04 13.76 11.13
CA GLY A 47 7.85 13.26 12.23
C GLY A 47 8.80 12.13 11.85
N ASP A 48 9.49 11.62 12.87
CA ASP A 48 10.45 10.52 12.73
C ASP A 48 9.81 9.27 12.14
N ASN A 49 8.57 8.96 12.53
CA ASN A 49 7.81 7.82 11.99
C ASN A 49 7.60 7.92 10.47
N ALA A 50 7.33 9.14 9.96
CA ALA A 50 7.18 9.36 8.52
C ALA A 50 8.50 9.23 7.76
N ILE A 51 9.60 9.69 8.36
CA ILE A 51 10.95 9.58 7.81
C ILE A 51 11.38 8.12 7.74
N GLU A 52 11.15 7.35 8.81
CA GLU A 52 11.46 5.92 8.84
C GLU A 52 10.61 5.15 7.84
N ALA A 53 9.32 5.46 7.75
CA ALA A 53 8.43 4.89 6.75
C ALA A 53 8.93 5.11 5.32
N CYS A 54 9.36 6.34 5.01
CA CYS A 54 9.92 6.67 3.70
C CYS A 54 11.21 5.88 3.41
N LYS A 55 12.12 5.78 4.39
CA LYS A 55 13.35 5.00 4.25
C LYS A 55 13.05 3.52 4.00
N ALA A 56 12.10 2.95 4.76
CA ALA A 56 11.69 1.57 4.62
C ALA A 56 11.07 1.29 3.24
N ILE A 57 10.20 2.17 2.75
CA ILE A 57 9.58 2.04 1.43
C ILE A 57 10.62 2.14 0.31
N ASN A 58 11.56 3.07 0.42
CA ASN A 58 12.60 3.25 -0.59
C ASN A 58 13.62 2.10 -0.62
N SER A 59 13.84 1.41 0.51
CA SER A 59 14.70 0.23 0.54
C SER A 59 14.07 -1.00 -0.10
N GLU A 60 12.73 -1.08 -0.11
CA GLU A 60 11.95 -2.21 -0.63
C GLU A 60 11.28 -1.87 -1.97
N THR A 61 12.07 -1.78 -3.03
CA THR A 61 11.58 -1.44 -4.39
C THR A 61 10.48 -2.36 -4.92
N ASN A 62 10.39 -3.59 -4.36
CA ASN A 62 9.38 -4.58 -4.73
C ASN A 62 7.96 -4.27 -4.24
N LEU A 63 7.80 -3.31 -3.32
CA LEU A 63 6.49 -2.89 -2.81
C LEU A 63 5.66 -2.15 -3.85
N GLY A 64 6.31 -1.60 -4.88
CA GLY A 64 5.63 -0.86 -5.95
C GLY A 64 5.11 0.51 -5.49
N PHE A 65 5.70 1.10 -4.45
CA PHE A 65 5.40 2.44 -3.97
C PHE A 65 6.45 3.44 -4.46
N ASN A 66 5.98 4.62 -4.89
CA ASN A 66 6.80 5.75 -5.27
C ASN A 66 6.41 6.94 -4.40
N VAL A 67 7.23 7.31 -3.43
CA VAL A 67 6.91 8.43 -2.52
C VAL A 67 7.08 9.74 -3.28
N VAL A 68 5.99 10.46 -3.47
CA VAL A 68 5.95 11.72 -4.25
C VAL A 68 5.96 12.94 -3.36
N SER A 69 5.23 12.90 -2.24
CA SER A 69 5.17 14.03 -1.30
C SER A 69 4.85 13.58 0.12
N PHE A 70 5.17 14.46 1.07
CA PHE A 70 4.70 14.37 2.45
C PHE A 70 3.58 15.38 2.68
N ILE A 71 2.63 15.03 3.54
CA ILE A 71 1.60 15.94 4.00
C ILE A 71 1.78 16.23 5.49
N SER A 72 1.94 17.51 5.82
CA SER A 72 1.90 18.02 7.19
C SER A 72 0.61 18.80 7.42
N ASP A 73 0.05 18.73 8.63
CA ASP A 73 -1.14 19.51 9.02
C ASP A 73 -0.81 20.98 9.33
N GLY A 74 0.49 21.32 9.33
CA GLY A 74 0.98 22.68 9.56
C GLY A 74 0.92 23.14 11.01
N THR A 75 0.60 22.25 11.97
CA THR A 75 0.54 22.61 13.41
C THR A 75 1.93 22.81 14.01
N LYS A 76 2.96 22.20 13.40
CA LYS A 76 4.35 22.37 13.80
C LYS A 76 5.08 23.28 12.82
N PRO A 77 6.01 24.11 13.30
CA PRO A 77 6.93 24.84 12.41
C PRO A 77 7.84 23.79 11.76
N VAL A 78 7.49 23.38 10.54
CA VAL A 78 8.35 22.52 9.75
C VAL A 78 9.59 23.33 9.39
N SER A 79 10.71 23.02 10.00
CA SER A 79 11.99 23.70 9.75
C SER A 79 12.56 23.37 8.38
N MET A 80 12.03 22.36 7.72
CA MET A 80 12.47 21.86 6.41
C MET A 80 11.28 21.83 5.45
N ASN A 81 11.46 22.36 4.25
CA ASN A 81 10.46 22.28 3.19
C ASN A 81 10.50 20.91 2.47
N GLU A 82 11.50 20.11 2.74
CA GLU A 82 11.73 18.81 2.08
C GLU A 82 12.31 17.80 3.08
N ILE A 83 11.87 16.57 2.94
CA ILE A 83 12.45 15.39 3.61
C ILE A 83 13.05 14.51 2.52
N ASN A 84 14.36 14.25 2.56
CA ASN A 84 15.07 13.44 1.56
C ASN A 84 14.83 13.90 0.10
N ASN A 85 14.81 15.20 -0.15
CA ASN A 85 14.49 15.81 -1.45
C ASN A 85 13.06 15.59 -1.93
N ILE A 86 12.15 15.20 -1.04
CA ILE A 86 10.72 15.05 -1.32
C ILE A 86 9.98 16.23 -0.70
N PRO A 87 9.12 16.93 -1.43
CA PRO A 87 8.44 18.12 -0.94
C PRO A 87 7.45 17.79 0.18
N ILE A 88 7.31 18.73 1.11
CA ILE A 88 6.31 18.68 2.17
C ILE A 88 5.21 19.67 1.81
N GLU A 89 4.00 19.16 1.64
CA GLU A 89 2.81 19.98 1.39
C GLU A 89 2.02 20.17 2.68
N LYS A 90 1.56 21.38 2.93
CA LYS A 90 0.67 21.67 4.06
C LYS A 90 -0.76 21.54 3.59
N VAL A 91 -1.42 20.45 3.99
CA VAL A 91 -2.80 20.14 3.61
C VAL A 91 -3.58 19.68 4.83
N LYS A 92 -4.74 20.28 5.07
CA LYS A 92 -5.64 19.81 6.13
C LYS A 92 -6.49 18.63 5.63
N PRO A 93 -6.96 17.73 6.54
CA PRO A 93 -7.76 16.58 6.14
C PRO A 93 -8.95 16.92 5.22
N ASN A 94 -9.63 18.04 5.46
CA ASN A 94 -10.80 18.46 4.69
C ASN A 94 -10.48 18.98 3.28
N GLU A 95 -9.24 19.42 3.04
CA GLU A 95 -8.79 19.99 1.76
C GLU A 95 -8.24 18.92 0.80
N LEU A 96 -8.11 17.68 1.28
CA LEU A 96 -7.56 16.58 0.50
C LEU A 96 -8.39 16.20 -0.72
N ILE A 97 -9.72 16.35 -0.61
CA ILE A 97 -10.71 15.78 -1.53
C ILE A 97 -10.52 16.27 -2.96
N ASP A 98 -10.15 17.53 -3.12
CA ASP A 98 -10.05 18.20 -4.43
C ASP A 98 -8.64 18.13 -5.03
N ARG A 99 -7.65 17.65 -4.28
CA ARG A 99 -6.24 17.71 -4.70
C ARG A 99 -5.68 16.41 -5.28
N PHE A 100 -6.16 15.26 -4.82
CA PHE A 100 -5.53 13.99 -5.15
C PHE A 100 -6.50 12.97 -5.72
N ASP A 101 -6.01 12.20 -6.71
CA ASP A 101 -6.79 11.14 -7.32
C ASP A 101 -7.06 10.01 -6.30
N LYS A 102 -8.22 9.37 -6.42
CA LYS A 102 -8.61 8.19 -5.63
C LYS A 102 -7.72 6.97 -5.86
N ARG A 103 -6.86 7.00 -6.87
CA ARG A 103 -5.88 5.96 -7.17
C ARG A 103 -4.57 6.14 -6.39
N THR A 104 -4.32 7.30 -5.81
CA THR A 104 -3.14 7.58 -5.01
C THR A 104 -3.12 6.71 -3.76
N GLN A 105 -1.96 6.18 -3.42
CA GLN A 105 -1.73 5.47 -2.17
C GLN A 105 -1.44 6.48 -1.07
N PHE A 106 -2.17 6.39 0.05
CA PHE A 106 -1.89 7.18 1.24
C PHE A 106 -1.30 6.30 2.34
N ILE A 107 -0.26 6.79 2.99
CA ILE A 107 0.36 6.13 4.14
C ILE A 107 0.33 7.10 5.30
N VAL A 108 -0.49 6.80 6.29
CA VAL A 108 -0.60 7.60 7.51
C VAL A 108 0.48 7.14 8.48
N ALA A 109 1.52 7.96 8.63
CA ALA A 109 2.69 7.70 9.47
C ALA A 109 2.86 8.82 10.52
N LEU A 110 1.81 9.08 11.27
CA LEU A 110 1.76 10.07 12.34
C LEU A 110 2.36 9.52 13.64
N GLU A 111 2.80 10.42 14.51
CA GLU A 111 3.36 10.05 15.80
C GLU A 111 2.29 9.55 16.79
N SER A 112 2.73 8.88 17.86
CA SER A 112 1.81 8.30 18.87
C SER A 112 0.90 9.32 19.52
N TYR A 113 1.42 10.53 19.75
CA TYR A 113 0.66 11.63 20.37
C TYR A 113 -0.33 12.31 19.42
N GLU A 114 -0.27 12.02 18.11
CA GLU A 114 -1.16 12.56 17.07
C GLU A 114 -2.36 11.64 16.77
N GLY A 115 -2.80 10.87 17.76
CA GLY A 115 -3.89 9.91 17.60
C GLY A 115 -5.21 10.52 17.10
N ASN A 116 -5.55 11.73 17.55
CA ASN A 116 -6.75 12.43 17.11
C ASN A 116 -6.65 12.82 15.64
N LEU A 117 -5.51 13.40 15.24
CA LEU A 117 -5.24 13.77 13.85
C LEU A 117 -5.26 12.55 12.92
N ARG A 118 -4.73 11.41 13.38
CA ARG A 118 -4.81 10.14 12.67
C ARG A 118 -6.24 9.72 12.42
N ASN A 119 -7.09 9.80 13.44
CA ASN A 119 -8.49 9.45 13.33
C ASN A 119 -9.25 10.38 12.38
N ASP A 120 -8.94 11.68 12.39
CA ASP A 120 -9.52 12.65 11.46
C ASP A 120 -9.13 12.33 10.01
N TRP A 121 -7.87 12.03 9.73
CA TRP A 121 -7.42 11.59 8.41
C TRP A 121 -8.12 10.31 7.96
N LEU A 122 -8.17 9.30 8.81
CA LEU A 122 -8.83 8.03 8.49
C LEU A 122 -10.32 8.23 8.22
N ARG A 123 -10.99 9.08 9.00
CA ARG A 123 -12.40 9.42 8.81
C ARG A 123 -12.64 10.07 7.45
N VAL A 124 -11.80 11.04 7.06
CA VAL A 124 -11.89 11.70 5.75
C VAL A 124 -11.70 10.70 4.61
N PHE A 125 -10.72 9.82 4.69
CA PHE A 125 -10.51 8.77 3.69
C PHE A 125 -11.69 7.82 3.58
N MET A 126 -12.27 7.41 4.71
CA MET A 126 -13.42 6.52 4.75
C MET A 126 -14.66 7.15 4.12
N ILE A 127 -14.99 8.39 4.50
CA ILE A 127 -16.18 9.10 3.99
C ILE A 127 -16.08 9.31 2.48
N ASN A 128 -14.88 9.64 1.97
CA ASN A 128 -14.67 9.95 0.56
C ASN A 128 -14.34 8.75 -0.33
N GLY A 129 -14.33 7.53 0.24
CA GLY A 129 -14.17 6.29 -0.50
C GLY A 129 -12.76 6.09 -1.07
N TYR A 130 -11.72 6.61 -0.43
CA TYR A 130 -10.34 6.28 -0.76
C TYR A 130 -10.03 4.83 -0.41
N ARG A 131 -9.54 4.07 -1.39
CA ARG A 131 -9.35 2.61 -1.24
C ARG A 131 -7.95 2.22 -0.81
N TYR A 132 -6.99 3.07 -1.11
CA TYR A 132 -5.57 2.77 -0.95
C TYR A 132 -5.01 3.59 0.21
N VAL A 133 -5.37 3.19 1.42
CA VAL A 133 -4.92 3.81 2.66
C VAL A 133 -4.23 2.75 3.52
N SER A 134 -3.02 3.04 3.95
CA SER A 134 -2.26 2.23 4.88
C SER A 134 -1.90 3.06 6.10
N VAL A 135 -1.79 2.42 7.24
CA VAL A 135 -1.39 3.09 8.49
C VAL A 135 -0.13 2.42 9.00
N ILE A 136 0.86 3.22 9.33
CA ILE A 136 2.05 2.78 10.04
C ILE A 136 1.86 3.16 11.50
N PRO A 137 1.55 2.21 12.38
CA PRO A 137 1.36 2.53 13.79
C PRO A 137 2.72 2.74 14.45
N THR A 138 2.80 3.75 15.28
CA THR A 138 3.75 3.77 16.37
C THR A 138 3.18 2.82 17.41
N LEU A 139 3.68 1.64 17.51
CA LEU A 139 3.30 0.41 18.23
C LEU A 139 2.52 0.49 19.57
N ARG A 140 1.67 1.48 19.82
CA ARG A 140 0.89 1.58 21.06
C ARG A 140 -0.60 1.78 20.79
N GLY A 141 -1.37 0.70 20.95
CA GLY A 141 -2.82 0.79 21.23
C GLY A 141 -3.77 0.79 20.04
N MET A 142 -3.46 0.12 18.91
CA MET A 142 -4.42 -0.05 17.84
C MET A 142 -5.22 -1.36 17.96
N PRO A 143 -6.55 -1.32 17.74
CA PRO A 143 -7.34 -2.55 17.57
C PRO A 143 -6.99 -3.19 16.22
N LEU A 144 -6.58 -4.46 16.26
CA LEU A 144 -6.06 -5.23 15.12
C LEU A 144 -7.13 -5.98 14.31
N ASP A 145 -8.41 -5.89 14.72
CA ASP A 145 -9.48 -6.81 14.30
C ASP A 145 -9.93 -6.73 12.84
N SER A 146 -9.50 -5.76 12.06
CA SER A 146 -9.94 -5.64 10.65
C SER A 146 -8.86 -5.17 9.69
N THR A 147 -7.61 -5.46 10.00
CA THR A 147 -6.48 -4.97 9.23
C THR A 147 -5.57 -6.11 8.77
N ASP A 148 -5.26 -6.14 7.47
CA ASP A 148 -4.17 -6.98 6.97
C ASP A 148 -2.84 -6.36 7.37
N MET A 149 -2.04 -7.13 8.09
CA MET A 149 -0.70 -6.73 8.50
C MET A 149 0.31 -7.19 7.45
N SER A 150 1.10 -6.27 6.96
CA SER A 150 2.32 -6.58 6.21
C SER A 150 3.54 -6.08 6.97
N PHE A 151 4.58 -6.89 7.00
CA PHE A 151 5.82 -6.54 7.65
C PHE A 151 6.87 -6.20 6.60
N ILE A 152 7.59 -5.10 6.81
CA ILE A 152 8.84 -4.83 6.10
C ILE A 152 9.96 -5.32 7.00
N PHE A 153 10.39 -6.57 6.79
CA PHE A 153 11.29 -7.28 7.70
C PHE A 153 12.66 -6.62 7.90
N SER A 154 13.13 -5.84 6.93
CA SER A 154 14.44 -5.19 7.02
C SER A 154 14.46 -3.96 7.93
N HIS A 155 13.29 -3.40 8.33
CA HIS A 155 13.20 -2.14 9.07
C HIS A 155 12.27 -2.18 10.28
N GLU A 156 11.82 -3.35 10.73
CA GLU A 156 10.86 -3.52 11.84
C GLU A 156 9.58 -2.66 11.71
N VAL A 157 9.21 -2.31 10.47
CA VAL A 157 8.04 -1.48 10.18
C VAL A 157 6.85 -2.37 9.86
N MET A 158 5.75 -2.15 10.56
CA MET A 158 4.47 -2.80 10.29
C MET A 158 3.58 -1.87 9.46
N ILE A 159 3.06 -2.38 8.34
CA ILE A 159 2.07 -1.68 7.53
C ILE A 159 0.71 -2.33 7.79
N PHE A 160 -0.21 -1.56 8.37
CA PHE A 160 -1.61 -1.98 8.51
C PHE A 160 -2.41 -1.45 7.32
N ARG A 161 -2.94 -2.35 6.52
CA ARG A 161 -3.81 -1.99 5.40
C ARG A 161 -5.27 -2.10 5.84
N VAL A 162 -5.93 -0.96 5.97
CA VAL A 162 -7.36 -0.92 6.29
C VAL A 162 -8.16 -1.29 5.04
N HIS A 163 -8.83 -2.44 5.06
CA HIS A 163 -9.69 -2.87 3.98
C HIS A 163 -11.12 -2.37 4.19
N GLN A 164 -11.57 -1.45 3.37
CA GLN A 164 -12.99 -1.13 3.28
C GLN A 164 -13.72 -2.21 2.48
N ASN A 165 -14.22 -3.23 3.16
CA ASN A 165 -15.02 -4.31 2.54
C ASN A 165 -16.41 -3.84 2.04
N LEU A 166 -16.85 -2.64 2.39
CA LEU A 166 -18.17 -2.12 2.02
C LEU A 166 -18.30 -1.69 0.55
N ALA A 167 -17.19 -1.45 -0.15
CA ALA A 167 -17.20 -0.93 -1.52
C ALA A 167 -17.14 -1.99 -2.62
N LYS A 168 -17.05 -3.28 -2.31
CA LYS A 168 -17.02 -4.35 -3.34
C LYS A 168 -18.42 -4.80 -3.75
N MET A 169 -19.15 -3.92 -4.43
CA MET A 169 -20.39 -4.33 -5.14
C MET A 169 -20.11 -5.44 -6.15
N SER A 170 -19.00 -5.38 -6.86
CA SER A 170 -18.55 -6.40 -7.81
C SER A 170 -18.36 -7.79 -7.18
N SER A 171 -17.80 -7.85 -5.98
CA SER A 171 -17.59 -9.12 -5.27
C SER A 171 -18.91 -9.78 -4.84
N ARG A 172 -19.94 -8.98 -4.48
CA ARG A 172 -21.29 -9.50 -4.16
C ARG A 172 -22.00 -10.03 -5.40
N ILE A 173 -21.84 -9.37 -6.54
CA ILE A 173 -22.46 -9.80 -7.81
C ILE A 173 -21.82 -11.09 -8.30
N ILE A 174 -20.50 -11.19 -8.25
CA ILE A 174 -19.76 -12.40 -8.63
C ILE A 174 -20.14 -13.58 -7.72
N LYS A 175 -20.21 -13.35 -6.40
CA LYS A 175 -20.63 -14.40 -5.46
C LYS A 175 -22.05 -14.87 -5.72
N ARG A 176 -23.00 -13.96 -5.96
CA ARG A 176 -24.38 -14.33 -6.32
C ARG A 176 -24.48 -15.07 -7.65
N LEU A 177 -23.64 -14.71 -8.63
CA LEU A 177 -23.57 -15.43 -9.92
C LEU A 177 -23.09 -16.87 -9.72
N PHE A 178 -22.08 -17.08 -8.88
CA PHE A 178 -21.61 -18.43 -8.53
C PHE A 178 -22.64 -19.23 -7.73
N ASP A 179 -23.37 -18.59 -6.82
CA ASP A 179 -24.43 -19.24 -6.01
C ASP A 179 -25.67 -19.60 -6.83
N ILE A 180 -25.86 -19.04 -8.03
CA ILE A 180 -27.01 -19.36 -8.92
C ILE A 180 -26.63 -20.44 -9.95
N VAL A 181 -25.36 -20.55 -10.31
CA VAL A 181 -24.89 -21.49 -11.36
C VAL A 181 -24.36 -22.80 -10.77
N GLY A 182 -24.05 -22.91 -9.48
CA GLY A 182 -23.61 -24.10 -8.76
C GLY A 182 -24.70 -24.69 -7.90
#